data_5f77e12ee8bd0b1d5948aac94d5a3969
#
_entry.id   5f77e12ee8bd0b1d5948aac94d5a3969
#
_cell.length_a   1.000
_cell.length_b   1.000
_cell.length_c   1.000
_cell.angle_alpha   90.00
_cell.angle_beta   90.00
_cell.angle_gamma   90.00
#
_symmetry.space_group_name_H-M   'P 1'
#
loop_
_entity.id
_entity.type
_entity.pdbx_description
1 polymer ?
#
loop_
_entity_poly.entity_id
_entity_poly.type
_entity_poly.pdbx_seq_one_letter_code
_entity_poly.pdbx_strand_id
1 'polypeptide(L)'
;SIEELTKIEGISKSLAEKIHAFTTTGTTPELSELQAKTPIGVIDMLGIKGLGPKKVRQLWQELEIESVTDLLYACHENRLIELKGFGAKTQNSIIANIEFKLKNTGKFHYAYAEKIGKPIIEQLLQQTDLVSYTGTMYRKCEVIEEIDILIGNESIDTDEFISEQIPINFIQVNPTIFYRTLVETSSTKEHLEGIHFSELKTKLYKSEEDVYVSLNKQYCEPELREGLFELEKAKAHTLPKLIESADLKGILHNHSTYSDGMNSLEEMAVYCKQLGYEYLGICDHSQTASYAGGLKVEQVLLQQDEIKKLNQQLAPFKIFKGIESDILGNGNLDYEEDILKTFDFIVASVHANLKMDEEKATNRLLKAIENSYTTILGHPTGRLLLGRPGYPIDHKKIIDACAANNVVIELNAHPYRLDIDWRWIPYCLEKGVMISINPDAHQLKGYHDMNYGINVARKGLLTKEQCFNSKSLAEIEVYFNNRNK
;
A
#
# COMPACT_ATOMS: atom_id res chain seq x y z
N SER A 1 -13.43 10.28 -34.37
CA SER A 1 -14.35 11.34 -34.87
C SER A 1 -15.72 11.20 -34.24
N ILE A 2 -16.57 12.26 -34.32
CA ILE A 2 -17.95 12.24 -33.83
C ILE A 2 -18.75 11.15 -34.56
N GLU A 3 -18.50 10.96 -35.88
CA GLU A 3 -19.18 9.94 -36.70
C GLU A 3 -18.84 8.51 -36.28
N GLU A 4 -17.64 8.25 -35.80
CA GLU A 4 -17.25 6.93 -35.26
C GLU A 4 -17.87 6.67 -33.90
N LEU A 5 -17.90 7.67 -33.03
CA LEU A 5 -18.52 7.59 -31.71
C LEU A 5 -20.04 7.30 -31.80
N THR A 6 -20.74 7.90 -32.76
CA THR A 6 -22.20 7.67 -32.95
C THR A 6 -22.52 6.28 -33.48
N LYS A 7 -21.54 5.49 -33.95
CA LYS A 7 -21.74 4.09 -34.35
C LYS A 7 -21.73 3.13 -33.15
N ILE A 8 -21.29 3.59 -31.97
CA ILE A 8 -21.26 2.78 -30.76
C ILE A 8 -22.66 2.79 -30.14
N GLU A 9 -23.19 1.61 -29.86
CA GLU A 9 -24.50 1.45 -29.23
C GLU A 9 -24.56 2.20 -27.88
N GLY A 10 -25.61 2.99 -27.67
CA GLY A 10 -25.78 3.82 -26.47
C GLY A 10 -25.16 5.22 -26.54
N ILE A 11 -24.39 5.56 -27.58
CA ILE A 11 -23.84 6.91 -27.76
C ILE A 11 -24.69 7.73 -28.72
N SER A 12 -25.44 8.69 -28.15
CA SER A 12 -26.21 9.69 -28.94
C SER A 12 -25.25 10.69 -29.60
N LYS A 13 -25.74 11.39 -30.65
CA LYS A 13 -24.97 12.46 -31.30
C LYS A 13 -24.48 13.53 -30.30
N SER A 14 -25.36 13.97 -29.40
CA SER A 14 -25.00 14.95 -28.35
C SER A 14 -23.90 14.41 -27.40
N LEU A 15 -23.94 13.13 -27.04
CA LEU A 15 -22.90 12.53 -26.21
C LEU A 15 -21.59 12.40 -26.97
N ALA A 16 -21.63 12.03 -28.26
CA ALA A 16 -20.45 11.96 -29.13
C ALA A 16 -19.78 13.35 -29.29
N GLU A 17 -20.57 14.41 -29.45
CA GLU A 17 -20.07 15.79 -29.51
C GLU A 17 -19.39 16.21 -28.20
N LYS A 18 -19.96 15.86 -27.05
CA LYS A 18 -19.38 16.13 -25.73
C LYS A 18 -18.08 15.35 -25.51
N ILE A 19 -18.06 14.05 -25.84
CA ILE A 19 -16.85 13.22 -25.76
C ILE A 19 -15.76 13.82 -26.65
N HIS A 20 -16.08 14.18 -27.90
CA HIS A 20 -15.13 14.77 -28.83
C HIS A 20 -14.59 16.11 -28.32
N ALA A 21 -15.46 17.01 -27.86
CA ALA A 21 -15.05 18.29 -27.30
C ALA A 21 -14.11 18.08 -26.11
N PHE A 22 -14.49 17.19 -25.16
CA PHE A 22 -13.67 16.91 -23.97
C PHE A 22 -12.31 16.31 -24.31
N THR A 23 -12.25 15.36 -25.24
CA THR A 23 -10.98 14.74 -25.67
C THR A 23 -10.07 15.67 -26.47
N THR A 24 -10.63 16.71 -27.08
CA THR A 24 -9.88 17.67 -27.92
C THR A 24 -9.43 18.90 -27.13
N THR A 25 -10.27 19.38 -26.21
CA THR A 25 -10.05 20.66 -25.50
C THR A 25 -9.95 20.52 -23.99
N GLY A 26 -10.12 19.30 -23.44
CA GLY A 26 -10.18 19.06 -21.99
C GLY A 26 -11.45 19.54 -21.30
N THR A 27 -12.43 20.09 -22.05
CA THR A 27 -13.67 20.63 -21.49
C THR A 27 -14.85 20.47 -22.45
N THR A 28 -16.05 20.80 -21.98
CA THR A 28 -17.24 20.99 -22.84
C THR A 28 -17.82 22.39 -22.63
N PRO A 29 -18.59 22.96 -23.59
CA PRO A 29 -19.20 24.28 -23.44
C PRO A 29 -20.03 24.41 -22.16
N GLU A 30 -20.83 23.38 -21.84
CA GLU A 30 -21.66 23.39 -20.62
C GLU A 30 -20.79 23.31 -19.34
N LEU A 31 -19.71 22.53 -19.37
CA LEU A 31 -18.79 22.45 -18.22
C LEU A 31 -18.09 23.77 -17.99
N SER A 32 -17.59 24.41 -19.05
CA SER A 32 -16.94 25.73 -18.98
C SER A 32 -17.90 26.81 -18.44
N GLU A 33 -19.16 26.80 -18.88
CA GLU A 33 -20.18 27.74 -18.40
C GLU A 33 -20.51 27.53 -16.91
N LEU A 34 -20.61 26.28 -16.46
CA LEU A 34 -20.81 25.94 -15.05
C LEU A 34 -19.63 26.34 -14.19
N GLN A 35 -18.40 26.07 -14.65
CA GLN A 35 -17.17 26.46 -13.95
C GLN A 35 -17.05 28.00 -13.83
N ALA A 36 -17.42 28.74 -14.87
CA ALA A 36 -17.41 30.21 -14.82
C ALA A 36 -18.40 30.80 -13.81
N LYS A 37 -19.49 30.08 -13.49
CA LYS A 37 -20.52 30.48 -12.54
C LYS A 37 -20.32 29.95 -11.13
N THR A 38 -19.40 29.02 -10.93
CA THR A 38 -19.16 28.36 -9.64
C THR A 38 -17.77 28.69 -9.13
N PRO A 39 -17.62 29.26 -7.93
CA PRO A 39 -16.31 29.49 -7.34
C PRO A 39 -15.48 28.20 -7.28
N ILE A 40 -14.20 28.30 -7.61
CA ILE A 40 -13.31 27.12 -7.68
C ILE A 40 -13.27 26.37 -6.34
N GLY A 41 -13.29 27.07 -5.22
CA GLY A 41 -13.30 26.45 -3.90
C GLY A 41 -14.58 25.68 -3.57
N VAL A 42 -15.71 26.02 -4.20
CA VAL A 42 -16.95 25.22 -4.12
C VAL A 42 -16.77 23.89 -4.84
N ILE A 43 -16.05 23.89 -5.97
CA ILE A 43 -15.70 22.67 -6.69
C ILE A 43 -14.74 21.83 -5.85
N ASP A 44 -13.76 22.44 -5.21
CA ASP A 44 -12.77 21.77 -4.33
C ASP A 44 -13.43 21.06 -3.14
N MET A 45 -14.55 21.61 -2.62
CA MET A 45 -15.34 20.99 -1.56
C MET A 45 -15.96 19.65 -1.98
N LEU A 46 -16.24 19.42 -3.27
CA LEU A 46 -16.72 18.13 -3.78
C LEU A 46 -15.67 17.00 -3.59
N GLY A 47 -14.40 17.35 -3.49
CA GLY A 47 -13.31 16.41 -3.20
C GLY A 47 -13.19 16.02 -1.72
N ILE A 48 -14.07 16.54 -0.83
CA ILE A 48 -14.06 16.19 0.59
C ILE A 48 -15.00 15.01 0.83
N LYS A 49 -14.47 13.93 1.40
CA LYS A 49 -15.25 12.73 1.70
C LYS A 49 -16.45 13.03 2.59
N GLY A 50 -17.64 12.63 2.14
CA GLY A 50 -18.89 12.87 2.87
C GLY A 50 -19.63 14.14 2.46
N LEU A 51 -19.06 14.94 1.54
CA LEU A 51 -19.71 16.09 0.91
C LEU A 51 -20.07 15.74 -0.55
N GLY A 52 -21.31 15.32 -0.76
CA GLY A 52 -21.84 15.19 -2.11
C GLY A 52 -22.37 16.53 -2.66
N PRO A 53 -22.70 16.62 -3.98
CA PRO A 53 -23.13 17.86 -4.63
C PRO A 53 -24.28 18.58 -3.93
N LYS A 54 -25.25 17.84 -3.39
CA LYS A 54 -26.37 18.42 -2.66
C LYS A 54 -25.94 19.16 -1.39
N LYS A 55 -25.02 18.56 -0.61
CA LYS A 55 -24.50 19.17 0.61
C LYS A 55 -23.61 20.37 0.31
N VAL A 56 -22.72 20.25 -0.70
CA VAL A 56 -21.86 21.36 -1.13
C VAL A 56 -22.72 22.54 -1.59
N ARG A 57 -23.73 22.31 -2.41
CA ARG A 57 -24.68 23.35 -2.82
C ARG A 57 -25.37 24.02 -1.64
N GLN A 58 -25.79 23.27 -0.64
CA GLN A 58 -26.42 23.77 0.57
C GLN A 58 -25.45 24.66 1.38
N LEU A 59 -24.21 24.23 1.59
CA LEU A 59 -23.17 25.00 2.27
C LEU A 59 -22.91 26.33 1.56
N TRP A 60 -22.81 26.30 0.24
CA TRP A 60 -22.57 27.48 -0.57
C TRP A 60 -23.75 28.45 -0.55
N GLN A 61 -24.99 27.96 -0.76
CA GLN A 61 -26.18 28.82 -0.90
C GLN A 61 -26.75 29.31 0.43
N GLU A 62 -26.67 28.51 1.51
CA GLU A 62 -27.25 28.86 2.81
C GLU A 62 -26.27 29.50 3.78
N LEU A 63 -24.98 29.14 3.69
CA LEU A 63 -23.92 29.65 4.57
C LEU A 63 -22.87 30.50 3.86
N GLU A 64 -23.00 30.70 2.54
CA GLU A 64 -22.04 31.47 1.71
C GLU A 64 -20.61 30.96 1.80
N ILE A 65 -20.45 29.64 1.99
CA ILE A 65 -19.15 28.99 2.07
C ILE A 65 -18.65 28.73 0.66
N GLU A 66 -17.54 29.37 0.28
CA GLU A 66 -16.97 29.31 -1.08
C GLU A 66 -15.59 28.64 -1.16
N SER A 67 -15.01 28.25 -0.02
CA SER A 67 -13.71 27.55 0.00
C SER A 67 -13.66 26.47 1.08
N VAL A 68 -12.68 25.57 0.95
CA VAL A 68 -12.40 24.54 1.96
C VAL A 68 -11.96 25.16 3.29
N THR A 69 -11.26 26.30 3.23
CA THR A 69 -10.82 27.04 4.43
C THR A 69 -12.03 27.65 5.16
N ASP A 70 -12.96 28.29 4.40
CA ASP A 70 -14.18 28.84 4.99
C ASP A 70 -15.05 27.73 5.61
N LEU A 71 -15.10 26.56 4.94
CA LEU A 71 -15.80 25.40 5.46
C LEU A 71 -15.19 24.90 6.77
N LEU A 72 -13.88 24.79 6.84
CA LEU A 72 -13.18 24.37 8.05
C LEU A 72 -13.43 25.34 9.20
N TYR A 73 -13.35 26.65 8.92
CA TYR A 73 -13.66 27.69 9.87
C TYR A 73 -15.10 27.63 10.36
N ALA A 74 -16.07 27.49 9.44
CA ALA A 74 -17.49 27.34 9.77
C ALA A 74 -17.76 26.08 10.63
N CYS A 75 -17.03 25.00 10.39
CA CYS A 75 -17.11 23.81 11.23
C CYS A 75 -16.59 24.06 12.65
N HIS A 76 -15.48 24.79 12.83
CA HIS A 76 -14.96 25.13 14.16
C HIS A 76 -15.89 26.09 14.93
N GLU A 77 -16.60 26.96 14.21
CA GLU A 77 -17.62 27.84 14.77
C GLU A 77 -18.97 27.14 15.00
N ASN A 78 -19.07 25.83 14.77
CA ASN A 78 -20.30 25.04 14.89
C ASN A 78 -21.47 25.50 13.97
N ARG A 79 -21.21 26.23 12.92
CA ARG A 79 -22.22 26.78 12.01
C ARG A 79 -22.98 25.72 11.20
N LEU A 80 -22.41 24.51 11.04
CA LEU A 80 -23.03 23.45 10.27
C LEU A 80 -24.06 22.66 11.06
N ILE A 81 -24.00 22.65 12.40
CA ILE A 81 -24.84 21.81 13.26
C ILE A 81 -26.33 22.14 13.08
N GLU A 82 -26.66 23.40 12.85
CA GLU A 82 -28.01 23.91 12.66
C GLU A 82 -28.60 23.56 11.29
N LEU A 83 -27.76 23.19 10.32
CA LEU A 83 -28.24 22.88 8.97
C LEU A 83 -28.89 21.49 8.90
N LYS A 84 -30.02 21.41 8.21
CA LYS A 84 -30.73 20.15 7.97
C LYS A 84 -29.84 19.17 7.20
N GLY A 85 -29.58 18.01 7.81
CA GLY A 85 -28.69 16.98 7.23
C GLY A 85 -27.22 17.09 7.63
N PHE A 86 -26.92 18.11 8.46
CA PHE A 86 -25.62 18.22 9.12
C PHE A 86 -25.80 18.05 10.62
N GLY A 87 -25.30 17.38 11.36
CA GLY A 87 -25.31 17.28 12.83
C GLY A 87 -23.87 17.26 13.31
N ALA A 88 -23.65 17.32 14.60
CA ALA A 88 -22.31 17.34 15.20
C ALA A 88 -21.40 16.21 14.66
N LYS A 89 -21.95 14.99 14.49
CA LYS A 89 -21.20 13.86 13.93
C LYS A 89 -20.76 14.10 12.47
N THR A 90 -21.60 14.72 11.66
CA THR A 90 -21.27 15.05 10.26
C THR A 90 -20.24 16.16 10.21
N GLN A 91 -20.40 17.21 11.00
CA GLN A 91 -19.42 18.31 11.11
C GLN A 91 -18.04 17.80 11.53
N ASN A 92 -17.95 16.98 12.59
CA ASN A 92 -16.69 16.41 13.04
C ASN A 92 -16.03 15.52 11.97
N SER A 93 -16.84 14.77 11.21
CA SER A 93 -16.34 13.98 10.08
C SER A 93 -15.81 14.86 8.95
N ILE A 94 -16.43 15.99 8.68
CA ILE A 94 -15.97 16.96 7.66
C ILE A 94 -14.63 17.57 8.11
N ILE A 95 -14.50 18.03 9.36
CA ILE A 95 -13.24 18.54 9.93
C ILE A 95 -12.12 17.51 9.72
N ALA A 96 -12.33 16.27 10.19
CA ALA A 96 -11.33 15.22 10.07
C ALA A 96 -10.93 14.92 8.61
N ASN A 97 -11.89 14.95 7.68
CA ASN A 97 -11.61 14.72 6.26
C ASN A 97 -10.87 15.89 5.60
N ILE A 98 -11.17 17.14 5.99
CA ILE A 98 -10.43 18.33 5.52
C ILE A 98 -9.00 18.29 6.04
N GLU A 99 -8.81 18.11 7.35
CA GLU A 99 -7.49 18.04 7.97
C GLU A 99 -6.65 16.91 7.36
N PHE A 100 -7.27 15.74 7.11
CA PHE A 100 -6.61 14.63 6.42
C PHE A 100 -6.20 15.00 4.98
N LYS A 101 -7.08 15.64 4.21
CA LYS A 101 -6.78 16.11 2.85
C LYS A 101 -5.65 17.13 2.84
N LEU A 102 -5.69 18.14 3.72
CA LEU A 102 -4.63 19.15 3.84
C LEU A 102 -3.28 18.53 4.23
N LYS A 103 -3.28 17.61 5.18
CA LYS A 103 -2.07 16.87 5.59
C LYS A 103 -1.43 16.06 4.46
N ASN A 104 -2.24 15.63 3.50
CA ASN A 104 -1.78 14.77 2.38
C ASN A 104 -1.62 15.54 1.06
N THR A 105 -1.93 16.82 1.01
CA THR A 105 -1.70 17.66 -0.18
C THR A 105 -0.20 17.75 -0.48
N GLY A 106 0.17 17.60 -1.74
CA GLY A 106 1.58 17.59 -2.16
C GLY A 106 2.32 16.28 -1.84
N LYS A 107 1.58 15.21 -1.52
CA LYS A 107 2.15 13.90 -1.24
C LYS A 107 1.72 12.87 -2.27
N PHE A 108 2.61 11.95 -2.58
CA PHE A 108 2.45 10.94 -3.62
C PHE A 108 2.82 9.57 -3.08
N HIS A 109 2.17 8.53 -3.60
CA HIS A 109 2.60 7.16 -3.32
C HIS A 109 3.97 6.90 -3.93
N TYR A 110 4.82 6.13 -3.26
CA TYR A 110 6.13 5.74 -3.78
C TYR A 110 6.06 5.16 -5.20
N ALA A 111 5.11 4.26 -5.47
CA ALA A 111 4.92 3.65 -6.78
C ALA A 111 4.63 4.68 -7.90
N TYR A 112 3.91 5.76 -7.57
CA TYR A 112 3.66 6.84 -8.52
C TYR A 112 4.92 7.64 -8.80
N ALA A 113 5.68 8.00 -7.76
CA ALA A 113 6.95 8.72 -7.89
C ALA A 113 8.00 7.87 -8.64
N GLU A 114 8.09 6.57 -8.35
CA GLU A 114 8.99 5.64 -9.04
C GLU A 114 8.71 5.55 -10.54
N LYS A 115 7.42 5.50 -10.94
CA LYS A 115 7.03 5.48 -12.35
C LYS A 115 7.51 6.72 -13.11
N ILE A 116 7.56 7.89 -12.44
CA ILE A 116 8.05 9.14 -13.04
C ILE A 116 9.58 9.21 -12.98
N GLY A 117 10.17 8.86 -11.86
CA GLY A 117 11.61 9.03 -11.65
C GLY A 117 12.47 7.98 -12.34
N LYS A 118 11.97 6.74 -12.53
CA LYS A 118 12.77 5.65 -13.13
C LYS A 118 13.28 5.96 -14.52
N PRO A 119 12.48 6.44 -15.48
CA PRO A 119 12.98 6.83 -16.81
C PRO A 119 14.05 7.93 -16.75
N ILE A 120 13.93 8.86 -15.80
CA ILE A 120 14.91 9.95 -15.60
C ILE A 120 16.24 9.39 -15.14
N ILE A 121 16.23 8.51 -14.14
CA ILE A 121 17.45 7.81 -13.69
C ILE A 121 18.09 7.03 -14.85
N GLU A 122 17.30 6.28 -15.62
CA GLU A 122 17.78 5.50 -16.77
C GLU A 122 18.43 6.38 -17.85
N GLN A 123 17.90 7.58 -18.09
CA GLN A 123 18.45 8.54 -19.03
C GLN A 123 19.72 9.21 -18.51
N LEU A 124 19.76 9.59 -17.23
CA LEU A 124 20.95 10.18 -16.59
C LEU A 124 22.10 9.17 -16.49
N LEU A 125 21.83 7.89 -16.29
CA LEU A 125 22.82 6.82 -16.28
C LEU A 125 23.54 6.63 -17.63
N GLN A 126 22.98 7.16 -18.73
CA GLN A 126 23.68 7.19 -20.04
C GLN A 126 24.78 8.26 -20.09
N GLN A 127 24.76 9.24 -19.16
CA GLN A 127 25.68 10.36 -19.13
C GLN A 127 26.74 10.21 -18.02
N THR A 128 26.44 9.50 -16.93
CA THR A 128 27.36 9.24 -15.81
C THR A 128 26.92 8.04 -15.00
N ASP A 129 27.88 7.25 -14.47
CA ASP A 129 27.59 6.10 -13.58
C ASP A 129 27.21 6.55 -12.15
N LEU A 130 27.49 7.81 -11.80
CA LEU A 130 27.23 8.36 -10.47
C LEU A 130 25.87 9.07 -10.43
N VAL A 131 24.80 8.30 -10.52
CA VAL A 131 23.41 8.77 -10.39
C VAL A 131 22.65 7.85 -9.46
N SER A 132 21.91 8.44 -8.52
CA SER A 132 21.03 7.69 -7.62
C SER A 132 19.85 8.54 -7.18
N TYR A 133 18.72 7.90 -6.86
CA TYR A 133 17.78 8.53 -5.96
C TYR A 133 18.48 8.87 -4.65
N THR A 134 17.96 9.86 -3.95
CA THR A 134 18.33 10.16 -2.56
C THR A 134 17.09 10.48 -1.75
N GLY A 135 17.22 10.99 -0.54
CA GLY A 135 16.08 11.36 0.29
C GLY A 135 15.12 10.19 0.57
N THR A 136 13.85 10.50 0.54
CA THR A 136 12.76 9.55 0.81
C THR A 136 12.60 8.48 -0.27
N MET A 137 12.94 8.81 -1.54
CA MET A 137 12.93 7.85 -2.63
C MET A 137 13.95 6.73 -2.42
N TYR A 138 15.16 7.07 -2.00
CA TYR A 138 16.20 6.09 -1.78
C TYR A 138 15.91 5.20 -0.57
N ARG A 139 15.34 5.78 0.50
CA ARG A 139 14.88 5.02 1.67
C ARG A 139 13.61 4.19 1.43
N LYS A 140 13.01 4.24 0.24
CA LYS A 140 11.77 3.51 -0.06
C LYS A 140 10.62 3.86 0.90
N CYS A 141 10.45 5.15 1.20
CA CYS A 141 9.34 5.61 2.02
C CYS A 141 8.01 5.42 1.30
N GLU A 142 6.96 5.05 2.03
CA GLU A 142 5.64 4.73 1.48
C GLU A 142 4.99 5.92 0.76
N VAL A 143 5.31 7.13 1.25
CA VAL A 143 4.79 8.41 0.77
C VAL A 143 5.95 9.34 0.48
N ILE A 144 5.90 10.01 -0.67
CA ILE A 144 6.93 10.87 -1.24
C ILE A 144 6.35 12.28 -1.41
N GLU A 145 7.11 13.32 -1.12
CA GLU A 145 6.74 14.73 -1.38
C GLU A 145 7.43 15.26 -2.64
N GLU A 146 8.67 14.82 -2.90
CA GLU A 146 9.46 15.17 -4.05
C GLU A 146 10.39 14.00 -4.44
N ILE A 147 10.86 14.00 -5.68
CA ILE A 147 11.85 13.02 -6.17
C ILE A 147 13.22 13.68 -6.09
N ASP A 148 14.04 13.27 -5.12
CA ASP A 148 15.42 13.71 -5.01
C ASP A 148 16.35 12.80 -5.81
N ILE A 149 17.18 13.39 -6.68
CA ILE A 149 18.18 12.68 -7.49
C ILE A 149 19.55 13.31 -7.24
N LEU A 150 20.51 12.50 -6.81
CA LEU A 150 21.89 12.88 -6.66
C LEU A 150 22.69 12.51 -7.91
N ILE A 151 23.47 13.46 -8.44
CA ILE A 151 24.31 13.31 -9.64
C ILE A 151 25.74 13.68 -9.31
N GLY A 152 26.67 12.76 -9.51
CA GLY A 152 28.12 12.98 -9.35
C GLY A 152 28.77 13.64 -10.57
N ASN A 153 28.12 14.63 -11.14
CA ASN A 153 28.61 15.44 -12.25
C ASN A 153 27.90 16.81 -12.25
N GLU A 154 28.68 17.88 -12.06
CA GLU A 154 28.15 19.23 -11.97
C GLU A 154 27.83 19.87 -13.35
N SER A 155 28.14 19.18 -14.44
CA SER A 155 28.01 19.71 -15.80
C SER A 155 26.80 19.16 -16.57
N ILE A 156 25.99 18.28 -15.96
CA ILE A 156 24.81 17.72 -16.61
C ILE A 156 23.67 18.75 -16.58
N ASP A 157 23.07 18.98 -17.73
CA ASP A 157 21.87 19.81 -17.85
C ASP A 157 20.65 19.00 -17.35
N THR A 158 19.94 19.54 -16.39
CA THR A 158 18.75 18.90 -15.77
C THR A 158 17.46 19.60 -16.13
N ASP A 159 17.49 20.69 -16.92
CA ASP A 159 16.30 21.49 -17.26
C ASP A 159 15.28 20.69 -18.10
N GLU A 160 15.71 19.65 -18.82
CA GLU A 160 14.82 18.79 -19.61
C GLU A 160 13.96 17.83 -18.75
N PHE A 161 14.30 17.64 -17.47
CA PHE A 161 13.63 16.67 -16.58
C PHE A 161 12.56 17.30 -15.67
N ILE A 162 12.03 18.46 -16.05
CA ILE A 162 10.97 19.12 -15.27
C ILE A 162 9.67 18.31 -15.34
N SER A 163 9.03 18.11 -14.22
CA SER A 163 7.72 17.46 -14.11
C SER A 163 6.68 18.40 -13.48
N GLU A 164 5.53 18.55 -14.15
CA GLU A 164 4.38 19.26 -13.58
C GLU A 164 3.59 18.40 -12.57
N GLN A 165 3.86 17.09 -12.51
CA GLN A 165 3.09 16.12 -11.74
C GLN A 165 3.61 15.94 -10.32
N ILE A 166 4.94 15.93 -10.15
CA ILE A 166 5.62 15.79 -8.87
C ILE A 166 6.92 16.61 -8.90
N PRO A 167 7.25 17.36 -7.85
CA PRO A 167 8.53 18.07 -7.77
C PRO A 167 9.71 17.12 -7.93
N ILE A 168 10.69 17.52 -8.73
CA ILE A 168 11.97 16.81 -8.88
C ILE A 168 13.09 17.73 -8.49
N ASN A 169 13.93 17.29 -7.57
CA ASN A 169 15.08 18.04 -7.07
C ASN A 169 16.37 17.33 -7.48
N PHE A 170 17.27 18.06 -8.17
CA PHE A 170 18.58 17.55 -8.58
C PHE A 170 19.68 18.14 -7.68
N ILE A 171 20.44 17.24 -7.06
CA ILE A 171 21.61 17.57 -6.24
C ILE A 171 22.84 17.17 -7.03
N GLN A 172 23.52 18.17 -7.63
CA GLN A 172 24.74 17.94 -8.40
C GLN A 172 25.97 18.16 -7.54
N VAL A 173 26.88 17.22 -7.57
CA VAL A 173 28.10 17.26 -6.73
C VAL A 173 29.33 16.81 -7.50
N ASN A 174 30.49 17.24 -7.02
CA ASN A 174 31.75 16.67 -7.51
C ASN A 174 31.78 15.14 -7.26
N PRO A 175 32.24 14.33 -8.25
CA PRO A 175 32.33 12.88 -8.12
C PRO A 175 33.04 12.40 -6.84
N THR A 176 34.00 13.15 -6.35
CA THR A 176 34.81 12.76 -5.18
C THR A 176 34.02 12.72 -3.86
N ILE A 177 32.90 13.43 -3.76
CA ILE A 177 32.06 13.47 -2.57
C ILE A 177 30.72 12.74 -2.73
N PHE A 178 30.48 12.11 -3.89
CA PHE A 178 29.19 11.50 -4.23
C PHE A 178 28.67 10.56 -3.14
N TYR A 179 29.41 9.53 -2.76
CA TYR A 179 28.97 8.53 -1.78
C TYR A 179 28.78 9.11 -0.37
N ARG A 180 29.62 10.08 0.02
CA ARG A 180 29.42 10.80 1.27
C ARG A 180 28.09 11.57 1.25
N THR A 181 27.86 12.30 0.17
CA THR A 181 26.63 13.08 0.00
C THR A 181 25.41 12.16 -0.11
N LEU A 182 25.53 11.01 -0.79
CA LEU A 182 24.43 10.04 -0.88
C LEU A 182 24.02 9.54 0.51
N VAL A 183 24.93 9.17 1.38
CA VAL A 183 24.60 8.80 2.76
C VAL A 183 24.00 9.99 3.53
N GLU A 184 24.56 11.20 3.37
CA GLU A 184 24.08 12.40 4.05
C GLU A 184 22.64 12.76 3.66
N THR A 185 22.33 12.80 2.37
CA THR A 185 21.04 13.24 1.86
C THR A 185 19.97 12.15 1.90
N SER A 186 20.37 10.87 1.94
CA SER A 186 19.44 9.73 2.00
C SER A 186 19.13 9.25 3.42
N SER A 187 19.65 9.87 4.45
CA SER A 187 19.43 9.47 5.85
C SER A 187 18.58 10.48 6.60
N THR A 188 17.85 10.02 7.62
CA THR A 188 17.21 10.94 8.57
C THR A 188 18.27 11.60 9.46
N LYS A 189 17.90 12.72 10.07
CA LYS A 189 18.76 13.42 11.03
C LYS A 189 19.15 12.49 12.19
N GLU A 190 18.20 11.72 12.70
CA GLU A 190 18.38 10.77 13.81
C GLU A 190 19.37 9.68 13.43
N HIS A 191 19.30 9.18 12.20
CA HIS A 191 20.27 8.21 11.69
C HIS A 191 21.68 8.79 11.62
N LEU A 192 21.84 9.99 11.02
CA LEU A 192 23.13 10.67 10.90
C LEU A 192 23.78 10.95 12.26
N GLU A 193 22.98 11.40 13.24
CA GLU A 193 23.43 11.61 14.61
C GLU A 193 23.85 10.28 15.25
N GLY A 194 23.06 9.22 15.09
CA GLY A 194 23.31 7.90 15.67
C GLY A 194 24.57 7.20 15.13
N ILE A 195 24.90 7.41 13.86
CA ILE A 195 26.16 6.90 13.27
C ILE A 195 27.35 7.83 13.47
N HIS A 196 27.18 8.99 14.10
CA HIS A 196 28.18 10.03 14.28
C HIS A 196 28.75 10.59 12.96
N PHE A 197 27.86 10.83 11.99
CA PHE A 197 28.23 11.28 10.64
C PHE A 197 29.09 12.57 10.63
N SER A 198 28.89 13.46 11.60
CA SER A 198 29.68 14.70 11.77
C SER A 198 31.19 14.47 12.02
N GLU A 199 31.57 13.28 12.49
CA GLU A 199 32.96 12.89 12.72
C GLU A 199 33.66 12.40 11.44
N LEU A 200 32.91 12.26 10.34
CA LEU A 200 33.41 11.75 9.07
C LEU A 200 34.47 12.69 8.47
N LYS A 201 35.66 12.18 8.23
CA LYS A 201 36.73 12.93 7.57
C LYS A 201 36.39 13.20 6.11
N THR A 202 36.80 14.39 5.64
CA THR A 202 36.69 14.73 4.21
C THR A 202 37.77 13.94 3.45
N LYS A 203 37.35 12.91 2.74
CA LYS A 203 38.18 12.09 1.83
C LYS A 203 37.29 11.49 0.73
N LEU A 204 37.92 10.94 -0.29
CA LEU A 204 37.24 10.14 -1.31
C LEU A 204 36.78 8.81 -0.69
N TYR A 205 35.48 8.53 -0.87
CA TYR A 205 34.83 7.23 -0.59
C TYR A 205 34.47 6.57 -1.92
N LYS A 206 34.65 5.26 -2.01
CA LYS A 206 34.38 4.48 -3.24
C LYS A 206 32.99 3.85 -3.24
N SER A 207 32.35 3.80 -2.07
CA SER A 207 31.00 3.29 -1.88
C SER A 207 30.40 3.82 -0.56
N GLU A 208 29.12 3.58 -0.35
CA GLU A 208 28.47 3.91 0.92
C GLU A 208 28.99 3.05 2.06
N GLU A 209 29.34 1.77 1.81
CA GLU A 209 29.97 0.88 2.80
C GLU A 209 31.27 1.47 3.32
N ASP A 210 32.11 2.08 2.44
CA ASP A 210 33.35 2.76 2.85
C ASP A 210 33.04 3.90 3.83
N VAL A 211 31.93 4.59 3.69
CA VAL A 211 31.49 5.64 4.63
C VAL A 211 31.22 5.03 6.00
N TYR A 212 30.42 3.97 6.08
CA TYR A 212 30.09 3.29 7.34
C TYR A 212 31.30 2.64 8.00
N VAL A 213 32.16 1.98 7.23
CA VAL A 213 33.43 1.43 7.73
C VAL A 213 34.29 2.50 8.36
N SER A 214 34.35 3.70 7.76
CA SER A 214 35.11 4.83 8.30
C SER A 214 34.59 5.34 9.65
N LEU A 215 33.33 5.08 9.96
CA LEU A 215 32.67 5.40 11.23
C LEU A 215 32.66 4.21 12.21
N ASN A 216 33.32 3.10 11.84
CA ASN A 216 33.28 1.84 12.60
C ASN A 216 31.83 1.35 12.85
N LYS A 217 31.02 1.38 11.81
CA LYS A 217 29.64 0.89 11.81
C LYS A 217 29.45 -0.16 10.73
N GLN A 218 28.52 -1.09 10.95
CA GLN A 218 28.04 -1.94 9.87
C GLN A 218 27.23 -1.09 8.90
N TYR A 219 27.34 -1.39 7.60
CA TYR A 219 26.54 -0.75 6.57
C TYR A 219 25.04 -0.91 6.86
N CYS A 220 24.32 0.21 6.78
CA CYS A 220 22.86 0.23 6.87
C CYS A 220 22.30 0.40 5.47
N GLU A 221 21.50 -0.57 5.05
CA GLU A 221 20.70 -0.45 3.82
C GLU A 221 19.88 0.84 3.83
N PRO A 222 19.63 1.47 2.67
CA PRO A 222 18.90 2.74 2.62
C PRO A 222 17.57 2.69 3.36
N GLU A 223 16.82 1.57 3.23
CA GLU A 223 15.53 1.36 3.88
C GLU A 223 15.60 1.47 5.41
N LEU A 224 16.75 1.18 6.00
CA LEU A 224 16.92 1.20 7.46
C LEU A 224 17.30 2.58 8.03
N ARG A 225 17.68 3.57 7.20
CA ARG A 225 18.24 4.85 7.64
C ARG A 225 17.19 5.81 8.22
N GLU A 226 16.35 5.29 9.10
CA GLU A 226 15.25 6.03 9.75
C GLU A 226 15.59 6.46 11.20
N GLY A 227 16.72 5.97 11.77
CA GLY A 227 17.12 6.28 13.14
C GLY A 227 16.28 5.58 14.21
N LEU A 228 15.69 4.41 13.90
CA LEU A 228 14.75 3.71 14.79
C LEU A 228 15.30 2.39 15.35
N PHE A 229 15.55 1.42 14.49
CA PHE A 229 15.84 0.04 14.91
C PHE A 229 17.25 -0.42 14.56
N GLU A 230 17.92 0.30 13.66
CA GLU A 230 19.18 -0.11 13.06
C GLU A 230 20.43 0.32 13.85
N LEU A 231 20.35 1.44 14.59
CA LEU A 231 21.53 2.11 15.16
C LEU A 231 22.34 1.23 16.10
N GLU A 232 21.71 0.61 17.11
CA GLU A 232 22.40 -0.27 18.05
C GLU A 232 22.91 -1.53 17.36
N LYS A 233 22.17 -2.06 16.39
CA LYS A 233 22.58 -3.24 15.62
C LYS A 233 23.77 -2.93 14.71
N ALA A 234 23.77 -1.76 14.04
CA ALA A 234 24.88 -1.30 13.22
C ALA A 234 26.16 -1.08 14.04
N LYS A 235 26.03 -0.52 15.25
CA LYS A 235 27.12 -0.33 16.20
C LYS A 235 27.68 -1.67 16.69
N ALA A 236 26.81 -2.66 16.94
CA ALA A 236 27.19 -3.99 17.39
C ALA A 236 27.61 -4.94 16.24
N HIS A 237 27.50 -4.51 14.98
CA HIS A 237 27.69 -5.35 13.80
C HIS A 237 26.77 -6.57 13.75
N THR A 238 25.50 -6.39 14.13
CA THR A 238 24.48 -7.45 14.24
C THR A 238 23.22 -7.18 13.37
N LEU A 239 23.32 -6.28 12.39
CA LEU A 239 22.23 -6.13 11.42
C LEU A 239 22.03 -7.45 10.68
N PRO A 240 20.78 -7.93 10.60
CA PRO A 240 20.50 -9.18 9.90
C PRO A 240 20.59 -9.01 8.38
N LYS A 241 20.69 -10.13 7.66
CA LYS A 241 20.42 -10.12 6.22
C LYS A 241 18.94 -9.91 5.99
N LEU A 242 18.57 -8.81 5.33
CA LEU A 242 17.19 -8.45 5.05
C LEU A 242 16.61 -9.33 3.95
N ILE A 243 15.28 -9.48 3.98
CA ILE A 243 14.51 -10.19 2.95
C ILE A 243 14.77 -9.62 1.56
N GLU A 244 14.83 -10.48 0.56
CA GLU A 244 15.00 -10.15 -0.86
C GLU A 244 13.89 -10.83 -1.68
N SER A 245 13.61 -10.33 -2.90
CA SER A 245 12.59 -10.91 -3.79
C SER A 245 12.85 -12.38 -4.11
N ALA A 246 14.11 -12.80 -4.23
CA ALA A 246 14.51 -14.18 -4.50
C ALA A 246 14.22 -15.15 -3.33
N ASP A 247 14.01 -14.62 -2.13
CA ASP A 247 13.68 -15.43 -0.95
C ASP A 247 12.23 -15.89 -0.95
N LEU A 248 11.34 -15.19 -1.67
CA LEU A 248 9.91 -15.50 -1.71
C LEU A 248 9.65 -16.75 -2.57
N LYS A 249 8.81 -17.65 -2.07
CA LYS A 249 8.47 -18.92 -2.70
C LYS A 249 7.03 -19.00 -3.21
N GLY A 250 6.15 -18.14 -2.71
CA GLY A 250 4.76 -18.10 -3.14
C GLY A 250 4.02 -16.84 -2.73
N ILE A 251 2.79 -16.74 -3.21
CA ILE A 251 1.86 -15.64 -2.98
C ILE A 251 0.62 -16.22 -2.30
N LEU A 252 0.11 -15.56 -1.26
CA LEU A 252 -0.97 -16.11 -0.40
C LEU A 252 -2.18 -15.18 -0.22
N HIS A 253 -2.33 -14.13 -1.03
CA HIS A 253 -3.52 -13.30 -1.04
C HIS A 253 -3.68 -12.65 -2.40
N ASN A 254 -4.66 -13.13 -3.15
CA ASN A 254 -5.03 -12.61 -4.48
C ASN A 254 -6.40 -13.15 -4.91
N HIS A 255 -7.01 -12.48 -5.88
CA HIS A 255 -8.38 -12.68 -6.30
C HIS A 255 -8.47 -13.10 -7.76
N SER A 256 -9.45 -13.93 -8.09
CA SER A 256 -9.75 -14.38 -9.44
C SER A 256 -11.12 -13.85 -9.91
N THR A 257 -11.53 -14.25 -11.13
CA THR A 257 -12.88 -13.98 -11.64
C THR A 257 -13.98 -14.74 -10.89
N TYR A 258 -13.65 -15.51 -9.87
CA TYR A 258 -14.66 -16.05 -8.95
C TYR A 258 -15.26 -14.96 -8.08
N SER A 259 -14.48 -13.95 -7.69
CA SER A 259 -14.98 -12.71 -7.04
C SER A 259 -14.78 -11.50 -7.96
N ASP A 260 -13.94 -10.57 -7.62
CA ASP A 260 -13.73 -9.30 -8.33
C ASP A 260 -12.37 -9.18 -9.04
N GLY A 261 -11.62 -10.28 -9.11
CA GLY A 261 -10.40 -10.33 -9.92
C GLY A 261 -10.70 -10.26 -11.43
N MET A 262 -9.75 -9.74 -12.19
CA MET A 262 -9.88 -9.56 -13.65
C MET A 262 -9.45 -10.78 -14.46
N ASN A 263 -8.74 -11.72 -13.86
CA ASN A 263 -8.19 -12.89 -14.51
C ASN A 263 -8.75 -14.17 -13.92
N SER A 264 -8.88 -15.22 -14.75
CA SER A 264 -9.31 -16.53 -14.29
C SER A 264 -8.30 -17.12 -13.30
N LEU A 265 -8.77 -18.07 -12.48
CA LEU A 265 -7.90 -18.80 -11.55
C LEU A 265 -6.72 -19.47 -12.28
N GLU A 266 -6.95 -20.06 -13.46
CA GLU A 266 -5.91 -20.66 -14.28
C GLU A 266 -4.88 -19.62 -14.74
N GLU A 267 -5.30 -18.47 -15.27
CA GLU A 267 -4.39 -17.39 -15.70
C GLU A 267 -3.54 -16.89 -14.54
N MET A 268 -4.15 -16.66 -13.36
CA MET A 268 -3.44 -16.25 -12.15
C MET A 268 -2.39 -17.28 -11.73
N ALA A 269 -2.74 -18.56 -11.74
CA ALA A 269 -1.83 -19.65 -11.37
C ALA A 269 -0.67 -19.83 -12.36
N VAL A 270 -0.98 -19.82 -13.66
CA VAL A 270 0.03 -19.94 -14.72
C VAL A 270 1.02 -18.78 -14.66
N TYR A 271 0.54 -17.57 -14.49
CA TYR A 271 1.41 -16.40 -14.39
C TYR A 271 2.28 -16.41 -13.12
N CYS A 272 1.72 -16.80 -11.96
CA CYS A 272 2.49 -16.99 -10.73
C CYS A 272 3.64 -17.99 -10.91
N LYS A 273 3.35 -19.13 -11.55
CA LYS A 273 4.35 -20.15 -11.92
C LYS A 273 5.42 -19.59 -12.87
N GLN A 274 5.04 -18.77 -13.87
CA GLN A 274 5.98 -18.15 -14.82
C GLN A 274 6.92 -17.15 -14.11
N LEU A 275 6.47 -16.48 -13.05
CA LEU A 275 7.30 -15.61 -12.21
C LEU A 275 8.30 -16.41 -11.33
N GLY A 276 8.28 -17.74 -11.35
CA GLY A 276 9.22 -18.61 -10.62
C GLY A 276 8.79 -18.96 -9.21
N TYR A 277 7.55 -18.67 -8.81
CA TYR A 277 7.01 -19.10 -7.52
C TYR A 277 6.70 -20.61 -7.51
N GLU A 278 6.76 -21.22 -6.34
CA GLU A 278 6.49 -22.65 -6.12
C GLU A 278 5.00 -22.90 -5.88
N TYR A 279 4.27 -21.91 -5.35
CA TYR A 279 2.85 -22.03 -5.00
C TYR A 279 2.09 -20.71 -5.08
N LEU A 280 0.78 -20.84 -5.18
CA LEU A 280 -0.21 -19.78 -5.12
C LEU A 280 -1.29 -20.14 -4.10
N GLY A 281 -1.65 -19.23 -3.22
CA GLY A 281 -2.88 -19.31 -2.43
C GLY A 281 -3.92 -18.36 -3.01
N ILE A 282 -5.02 -18.88 -3.53
CA ILE A 282 -6.14 -18.07 -4.00
C ILE A 282 -7.05 -17.68 -2.83
N CYS A 283 -7.48 -16.43 -2.76
CA CYS A 283 -8.25 -15.87 -1.63
C CYS A 283 -9.39 -14.97 -2.12
N ASP A 284 -10.26 -15.53 -2.96
CA ASP A 284 -11.46 -14.79 -3.37
C ASP A 284 -12.31 -14.37 -2.16
N HIS A 285 -13.09 -13.32 -2.28
CA HIS A 285 -13.90 -12.78 -1.19
C HIS A 285 -14.99 -13.75 -0.72
N SER A 286 -15.27 -13.74 0.59
CA SER A 286 -16.34 -14.53 1.20
C SER A 286 -17.73 -13.93 0.97
N GLN A 287 -18.78 -14.69 1.27
CA GLN A 287 -20.16 -14.45 0.85
C GLN A 287 -20.76 -13.10 1.25
N THR A 288 -20.34 -12.47 2.35
CA THR A 288 -20.87 -11.16 2.79
C THR A 288 -20.30 -9.99 2.00
N ALA A 289 -19.18 -10.19 1.29
CA ALA A 289 -18.60 -9.19 0.39
C ALA A 289 -19.38 -9.07 -0.93
N SER A 290 -20.68 -8.79 -0.86
CA SER A 290 -21.58 -8.73 -2.03
C SER A 290 -21.16 -7.69 -3.08
N TYR A 291 -20.46 -6.63 -2.67
CA TYR A 291 -19.91 -5.58 -3.54
C TYR A 291 -18.76 -6.09 -4.42
N ALA A 292 -18.09 -7.16 -3.99
CA ALA A 292 -16.94 -7.78 -4.67
C ALA A 292 -17.32 -9.17 -5.25
N GLY A 293 -18.58 -9.52 -5.34
CA GLY A 293 -19.02 -10.83 -5.86
C GLY A 293 -18.67 -12.00 -4.95
N GLY A 294 -18.61 -11.78 -3.63
CA GLY A 294 -18.19 -12.78 -2.64
C GLY A 294 -18.87 -14.16 -2.80
N LEU A 295 -18.08 -15.23 -2.65
CA LEU A 295 -18.44 -16.60 -3.01
C LEU A 295 -19.50 -17.19 -2.07
N LYS A 296 -20.60 -17.68 -2.62
CA LYS A 296 -21.50 -18.58 -1.90
C LYS A 296 -20.90 -19.96 -1.79
N VAL A 297 -21.43 -20.79 -0.87
CA VAL A 297 -20.91 -22.15 -0.60
C VAL A 297 -20.77 -22.99 -1.88
N GLU A 298 -21.77 -22.94 -2.78
CA GLU A 298 -21.73 -23.68 -4.04
C GLU A 298 -20.56 -23.26 -4.94
N GLN A 299 -20.24 -21.94 -4.96
CA GLN A 299 -19.13 -21.39 -5.72
C GLN A 299 -17.78 -21.76 -5.10
N VAL A 300 -17.68 -21.80 -3.77
CA VAL A 300 -16.48 -22.30 -3.06
C VAL A 300 -16.17 -23.73 -3.48
N LEU A 301 -17.17 -24.61 -3.49
CA LEU A 301 -16.98 -26.02 -3.88
C LEU A 301 -16.56 -26.17 -5.35
N LEU A 302 -17.16 -25.39 -6.25
CA LEU A 302 -16.77 -25.37 -7.68
C LEU A 302 -15.33 -24.91 -7.85
N GLN A 303 -14.91 -23.85 -7.16
CA GLN A 303 -13.53 -23.35 -7.19
C GLN A 303 -12.54 -24.40 -6.68
N GLN A 304 -12.86 -25.08 -5.58
CA GLN A 304 -12.01 -26.12 -5.01
C GLN A 304 -11.86 -27.31 -5.96
N ASP A 305 -12.90 -27.66 -6.71
CA ASP A 305 -12.83 -28.70 -7.75
C ASP A 305 -11.96 -28.26 -8.94
N GLU A 306 -12.01 -27.00 -9.34
CA GLU A 306 -11.12 -26.44 -10.37
C GLU A 306 -9.66 -26.45 -9.89
N ILE A 307 -9.39 -25.99 -8.66
CA ILE A 307 -8.05 -26.02 -8.04
C ILE A 307 -7.49 -27.46 -8.08
N LYS A 308 -8.30 -28.46 -7.75
CA LYS A 308 -7.88 -29.86 -7.79
C LYS A 308 -7.43 -30.28 -9.19
N LYS A 309 -8.14 -29.87 -10.24
CA LYS A 309 -7.79 -30.18 -11.65
C LYS A 309 -6.52 -29.44 -12.05
N LEU A 310 -6.42 -28.14 -11.75
CA LEU A 310 -5.26 -27.33 -12.07
C LEU A 310 -3.99 -27.82 -11.36
N ASN A 311 -4.08 -28.30 -10.13
CA ASN A 311 -2.97 -28.89 -9.40
C ASN A 311 -2.40 -30.16 -10.06
N GLN A 312 -3.24 -30.93 -10.78
CA GLN A 312 -2.76 -32.05 -11.57
C GLN A 312 -2.00 -31.61 -12.83
N GLN A 313 -2.44 -30.52 -13.45
CA GLN A 313 -1.88 -30.02 -14.70
C GLN A 313 -0.59 -29.19 -14.49
N LEU A 314 -0.53 -28.46 -13.38
CA LEU A 314 0.55 -27.51 -13.11
C LEU A 314 1.68 -28.07 -12.24
N ALA A 315 1.56 -29.34 -11.78
CA ALA A 315 2.58 -29.93 -10.92
C ALA A 315 4.01 -29.73 -11.47
N PRO A 316 5.03 -29.51 -10.63
CA PRO A 316 4.99 -29.52 -9.15
C PRO A 316 4.45 -28.22 -8.51
N PHE A 317 4.08 -27.20 -9.29
CA PHE A 317 3.45 -25.99 -8.78
C PHE A 317 2.13 -26.32 -8.10
N LYS A 318 1.84 -25.66 -6.96
CA LYS A 318 0.66 -25.93 -6.13
C LYS A 318 -0.22 -24.71 -5.95
N ILE A 319 -1.52 -24.89 -6.14
CA ILE A 319 -2.54 -23.91 -5.75
C ILE A 319 -3.15 -24.37 -4.44
N PHE A 320 -3.11 -23.54 -3.41
CA PHE A 320 -3.79 -23.75 -2.13
C PHE A 320 -5.18 -23.14 -2.15
N LYS A 321 -6.14 -23.85 -1.55
CA LYS A 321 -7.53 -23.41 -1.37
C LYS A 321 -7.59 -22.43 -0.21
N GLY A 322 -7.55 -21.15 -0.51
CA GLY A 322 -7.75 -20.10 0.47
C GLY A 322 -9.11 -19.41 0.30
N ILE A 323 -9.40 -18.52 1.21
CA ILE A 323 -10.52 -17.57 1.17
C ILE A 323 -10.11 -16.31 1.93
N GLU A 324 -10.45 -15.14 1.41
CA GLU A 324 -10.45 -13.93 2.21
C GLU A 324 -11.82 -13.83 2.90
N SER A 325 -11.86 -14.33 4.15
CA SER A 325 -13.07 -14.29 4.96
C SER A 325 -13.27 -12.92 5.58
N ASP A 326 -14.43 -12.32 5.35
CA ASP A 326 -14.84 -11.15 6.13
C ASP A 326 -14.86 -11.49 7.63
N ILE A 327 -14.27 -10.61 8.43
CA ILE A 327 -14.51 -10.58 9.87
C ILE A 327 -15.82 -9.84 10.10
N LEU A 328 -16.86 -10.55 10.47
CA LEU A 328 -18.20 -10.00 10.68
C LEU A 328 -18.22 -8.98 11.83
N GLY A 329 -19.29 -8.21 11.95
CA GLY A 329 -19.43 -7.19 12.99
C GLY A 329 -19.30 -7.71 14.42
N ASN A 330 -19.57 -9.01 14.64
CA ASN A 330 -19.42 -9.73 15.91
C ASN A 330 -18.06 -10.42 16.08
N GLY A 331 -17.14 -10.28 15.10
CA GLY A 331 -15.81 -10.89 15.10
C GLY A 331 -15.75 -12.34 14.60
N ASN A 332 -16.85 -12.95 14.19
CA ASN A 332 -16.82 -14.29 13.56
C ASN A 332 -16.30 -14.21 12.14
N LEU A 333 -15.80 -15.34 11.61
CA LEU A 333 -15.56 -15.55 10.19
C LEU A 333 -16.91 -15.74 9.45
N ASP A 334 -16.89 -15.58 8.13
CA ASP A 334 -18.10 -15.43 7.31
C ASP A 334 -18.76 -16.75 6.86
N TYR A 335 -18.18 -17.89 7.18
CA TYR A 335 -18.79 -19.23 6.92
C TYR A 335 -18.94 -20.03 8.20
N GLU A 336 -19.83 -21.02 8.13
CA GLU A 336 -19.96 -22.05 9.16
C GLU A 336 -18.76 -22.98 9.16
N GLU A 337 -18.52 -23.67 10.26
CA GLU A 337 -17.34 -24.49 10.50
C GLU A 337 -17.14 -25.61 9.45
N ASP A 338 -18.23 -26.18 8.94
CA ASP A 338 -18.19 -27.25 7.93
C ASP A 338 -17.61 -26.76 6.60
N ILE A 339 -17.72 -25.49 6.29
CA ILE A 339 -17.11 -24.87 5.12
C ILE A 339 -15.70 -24.40 5.43
N LEU A 340 -15.48 -23.72 6.60
CA LEU A 340 -14.15 -23.22 6.99
C LEU A 340 -13.09 -24.32 6.96
N LYS A 341 -13.41 -25.54 7.40
CA LYS A 341 -12.50 -26.69 7.40
C LYS A 341 -12.12 -27.23 6.02
N THR A 342 -12.79 -26.79 4.95
CA THR A 342 -12.48 -27.22 3.57
C THR A 342 -11.33 -26.43 2.95
N PHE A 343 -10.97 -25.29 3.54
CA PHE A 343 -9.86 -24.46 3.09
C PHE A 343 -8.53 -24.96 3.65
N ASP A 344 -7.47 -24.79 2.88
CA ASP A 344 -6.10 -25.05 3.34
C ASP A 344 -5.62 -23.94 4.29
N PHE A 345 -6.07 -22.69 4.06
CA PHE A 345 -5.78 -21.53 4.88
C PHE A 345 -6.85 -20.44 4.72
N ILE A 346 -6.96 -19.54 5.68
CA ILE A 346 -7.93 -18.44 5.68
C ILE A 346 -7.20 -17.13 5.99
N VAL A 347 -7.39 -16.13 5.12
CA VAL A 347 -7.06 -14.73 5.38
C VAL A 347 -8.29 -14.07 5.98
N ALA A 348 -8.21 -13.58 7.21
CA ALA A 348 -9.32 -12.92 7.89
C ALA A 348 -9.17 -11.39 7.79
N SER A 349 -10.13 -10.71 7.19
CA SER A 349 -10.05 -9.28 6.84
C SER A 349 -11.32 -8.51 7.23
N VAL A 350 -11.19 -7.21 7.46
CA VAL A 350 -12.33 -6.31 7.74
C VAL A 350 -12.59 -5.41 6.56
N HIS A 351 -13.74 -5.57 5.90
CA HIS A 351 -14.15 -4.72 4.77
C HIS A 351 -15.34 -3.82 5.07
N ALA A 352 -16.18 -4.19 6.03
CA ALA A 352 -17.39 -3.45 6.37
C ALA A 352 -17.29 -2.86 7.80
N ASN A 353 -18.10 -1.81 8.06
CA ASN A 353 -18.20 -1.18 9.38
C ASN A 353 -16.85 -0.63 9.90
N LEU A 354 -16.06 0.00 9.02
CA LEU A 354 -14.73 0.51 9.33
C LEU A 354 -14.70 1.66 10.36
N LYS A 355 -15.85 2.28 10.64
CA LYS A 355 -15.96 3.37 11.64
C LYS A 355 -16.14 2.77 13.03
N MET A 356 -15.06 2.35 13.64
CA MET A 356 -15.02 1.78 14.99
C MET A 356 -14.09 2.63 15.86
N ASP A 357 -14.34 2.63 17.19
CA ASP A 357 -13.33 3.02 18.17
C ASP A 357 -12.30 1.89 18.35
N GLU A 358 -11.22 2.20 19.07
CA GLU A 358 -10.10 1.27 19.27
C GLU A 358 -10.53 -0.01 20.00
N GLU A 359 -11.37 0.12 21.02
CA GLU A 359 -11.82 -1.03 21.80
C GLU A 359 -12.65 -1.99 20.95
N LYS A 360 -13.62 -1.46 20.20
CA LYS A 360 -14.49 -2.26 19.34
C LYS A 360 -13.71 -2.91 18.21
N ALA A 361 -12.79 -2.18 17.56
CA ALA A 361 -11.96 -2.71 16.49
C ALA A 361 -11.02 -3.81 17.02
N THR A 362 -10.34 -3.56 18.14
CA THR A 362 -9.45 -4.53 18.76
C THR A 362 -10.20 -5.81 19.15
N ASN A 363 -11.35 -5.71 19.84
CA ASN A 363 -12.14 -6.87 20.24
C ASN A 363 -12.67 -7.68 19.04
N ARG A 364 -13.04 -7.00 17.96
CA ARG A 364 -13.48 -7.67 16.72
C ARG A 364 -12.36 -8.50 16.10
N LEU A 365 -11.15 -7.96 16.03
CA LEU A 365 -9.99 -8.67 15.50
C LEU A 365 -9.54 -9.81 16.45
N LEU A 366 -9.51 -9.59 17.76
CA LEU A 366 -9.14 -10.61 18.75
C LEU A 366 -10.00 -11.86 18.57
N LYS A 367 -11.32 -11.69 18.44
CA LYS A 367 -12.22 -12.82 18.26
C LYS A 367 -11.98 -13.59 16.95
N ALA A 368 -11.63 -12.90 15.88
CA ALA A 368 -11.26 -13.55 14.62
C ALA A 368 -9.92 -14.29 14.73
N ILE A 369 -8.94 -13.71 15.43
CA ILE A 369 -7.63 -14.32 15.68
C ILE A 369 -7.75 -15.60 16.53
N GLU A 370 -8.66 -15.60 17.50
CA GLU A 370 -8.94 -16.76 18.37
C GLU A 370 -9.66 -17.90 17.64
N ASN A 371 -10.20 -17.65 16.44
CA ASN A 371 -10.80 -18.70 15.62
C ASN A 371 -9.71 -19.63 15.06
N SER A 372 -9.80 -20.92 15.33
CA SER A 372 -8.79 -21.93 14.96
C SER A 372 -8.53 -22.00 13.45
N TYR A 373 -9.48 -21.60 12.62
CA TYR A 373 -9.34 -21.59 11.15
C TYR A 373 -8.63 -20.34 10.60
N THR A 374 -8.50 -19.25 11.38
CA THR A 374 -7.78 -18.05 10.94
C THR A 374 -6.30 -18.33 10.80
N THR A 375 -5.76 -18.27 9.60
CA THR A 375 -4.34 -18.51 9.32
C THR A 375 -3.55 -17.22 9.23
N ILE A 376 -4.08 -16.23 8.51
CA ILE A 376 -3.45 -14.93 8.26
C ILE A 376 -4.45 -13.83 8.66
N LEU A 377 -4.01 -12.85 9.41
CA LEU A 377 -4.75 -11.61 9.64
C LEU A 377 -4.44 -10.66 8.47
N GLY A 378 -5.39 -10.46 7.58
CA GLY A 378 -5.26 -9.63 6.37
C GLY A 378 -5.34 -8.14 6.68
N HIS A 379 -4.52 -7.31 6.01
CA HIS A 379 -4.44 -5.84 6.12
C HIS A 379 -5.07 -5.25 7.40
N PRO A 380 -4.41 -5.44 8.56
CA PRO A 380 -4.99 -5.37 9.91
C PRO A 380 -5.70 -4.06 10.28
N THR A 381 -5.35 -2.94 9.66
CA THR A 381 -5.97 -1.64 9.95
C THR A 381 -6.92 -1.15 8.87
N GLY A 382 -6.92 -1.80 7.71
CA GLY A 382 -7.71 -1.38 6.54
C GLY A 382 -7.36 0.03 6.05
N ARG A 383 -6.13 0.51 6.32
CA ARG A 383 -5.67 1.82 5.86
C ARG A 383 -5.56 1.87 4.33
N LEU A 384 -5.74 3.07 3.77
CA LEU A 384 -5.31 3.42 2.42
C LEU A 384 -4.46 4.67 2.52
N LEU A 385 -3.20 4.57 2.21
CA LEU A 385 -2.26 5.69 2.22
C LEU A 385 -2.81 6.84 1.37
N LEU A 386 -2.73 8.05 1.85
CA LEU A 386 -3.27 9.26 1.23
C LEU A 386 -4.78 9.26 0.97
N GLY A 387 -5.47 8.13 1.20
CA GLY A 387 -6.90 7.95 0.94
C GLY A 387 -7.78 7.91 2.19
N ARG A 388 -7.39 7.15 3.20
CA ARG A 388 -8.07 7.09 4.51
C ARG A 388 -7.13 6.55 5.58
N PRO A 389 -7.21 7.05 6.82
CA PRO A 389 -6.53 6.40 7.93
C PRO A 389 -7.10 5.00 8.17
N GLY A 390 -6.32 4.11 8.73
CA GLY A 390 -6.82 2.84 9.28
C GLY A 390 -7.78 3.08 10.44
N TYR A 391 -8.63 2.10 10.76
CA TYR A 391 -9.35 2.13 12.02
C TYR A 391 -8.35 1.91 13.17
N PRO A 392 -8.56 2.56 14.33
CA PRO A 392 -7.65 2.45 15.46
C PRO A 392 -7.72 1.05 16.06
N ILE A 393 -6.55 0.47 16.40
CA ILE A 393 -6.42 -0.81 17.10
C ILE A 393 -5.31 -0.75 18.16
N ASP A 394 -5.40 -1.54 19.20
CA ASP A 394 -4.29 -1.84 20.09
C ASP A 394 -3.36 -2.87 19.41
N HIS A 395 -2.38 -2.37 18.67
CA HIS A 395 -1.45 -3.21 17.89
C HIS A 395 -0.73 -4.25 18.76
N LYS A 396 -0.35 -3.91 20.00
CA LYS A 396 0.35 -4.85 20.89
C LYS A 396 -0.53 -6.01 21.27
N LYS A 397 -1.78 -5.74 21.66
CA LYS A 397 -2.75 -6.81 21.97
C LYS A 397 -3.02 -7.71 20.77
N ILE A 398 -3.17 -7.11 19.58
CA ILE A 398 -3.38 -7.87 18.34
C ILE A 398 -2.17 -8.76 18.03
N ILE A 399 -0.96 -8.24 18.09
CA ILE A 399 0.27 -9.00 17.84
C ILE A 399 0.45 -10.11 18.89
N ASP A 400 0.24 -9.80 20.17
CA ASP A 400 0.32 -10.80 21.24
C ASP A 400 -0.72 -11.92 21.07
N ALA A 401 -1.93 -11.60 20.64
CA ALA A 401 -2.96 -12.59 20.29
C ALA A 401 -2.58 -13.44 19.07
N CYS A 402 -2.01 -12.84 18.05
CA CYS A 402 -1.49 -13.59 16.88
C CYS A 402 -0.39 -14.56 17.30
N ALA A 403 0.53 -14.15 18.17
CA ALA A 403 1.55 -15.02 18.72
C ALA A 403 0.95 -16.21 19.50
N ALA A 404 -0.02 -15.93 20.36
CA ALA A 404 -0.68 -16.95 21.18
C ALA A 404 -1.48 -18.00 20.36
N ASN A 405 -2.03 -17.59 19.21
CA ASN A 405 -2.87 -18.41 18.34
C ASN A 405 -2.14 -18.88 17.06
N ASN A 406 -0.84 -18.66 16.93
CA ASN A 406 -0.05 -18.95 15.73
C ASN A 406 -0.65 -18.37 14.46
N VAL A 407 -1.23 -17.16 14.52
CA VAL A 407 -1.76 -16.43 13.36
C VAL A 407 -0.65 -15.59 12.76
N VAL A 408 -0.46 -15.71 11.45
CA VAL A 408 0.47 -14.89 10.67
C VAL A 408 -0.15 -13.51 10.46
N ILE A 409 0.65 -12.46 10.46
CA ILE A 409 0.16 -11.12 10.13
C ILE A 409 0.56 -10.78 8.69
N GLU A 410 -0.41 -10.28 7.93
CA GLU A 410 -0.15 -9.79 6.59
C GLU A 410 0.57 -8.45 6.61
N LEU A 411 1.57 -8.32 5.76
CA LEU A 411 2.00 -7.06 5.18
C LEU A 411 1.43 -7.00 3.76
N ASN A 412 0.27 -6.36 3.61
CA ASN A 412 -0.33 -6.14 2.30
C ASN A 412 0.60 -5.25 1.47
N ALA A 413 1.06 -5.77 0.34
CA ALA A 413 2.09 -5.15 -0.49
C ALA A 413 1.54 -4.13 -1.50
N HIS A 414 0.21 -4.02 -1.62
CA HIS A 414 -0.40 -3.05 -2.52
C HIS A 414 0.08 -1.63 -2.16
N PRO A 415 0.66 -0.86 -3.10
CA PRO A 415 1.34 0.41 -2.81
C PRO A 415 0.45 1.49 -2.18
N TYR A 416 -0.88 1.33 -2.25
CA TYR A 416 -1.83 2.21 -1.58
C TYR A 416 -2.20 1.75 -0.17
N ARG A 417 -1.74 0.57 0.28
CA ARG A 417 -2.02 0.03 1.61
C ARG A 417 -0.77 -0.04 2.48
N LEU A 418 0.18 -0.93 2.13
CA LEU A 418 1.37 -1.28 2.91
C LEU A 418 1.04 -1.49 4.39
N ASP A 419 0.05 -2.36 4.65
CA ASP A 419 -0.59 -2.64 5.94
C ASP A 419 -0.35 -4.12 6.32
N ILE A 420 0.28 -4.41 7.39
CA ILE A 420 0.57 -3.63 8.62
C ILE A 420 1.64 -2.55 8.40
N ASP A 421 1.61 -1.48 9.23
CA ASP A 421 2.69 -0.49 9.25
C ASP A 421 4.01 -1.17 9.65
N TRP A 422 5.06 -0.96 8.86
CA TRP A 422 6.37 -1.60 9.05
C TRP A 422 7.00 -1.33 10.43
N ARG A 423 6.61 -0.25 11.08
CA ARG A 423 7.11 0.09 12.43
C ARG A 423 6.68 -0.93 13.48
N TRP A 424 5.66 -1.72 13.21
CA TRP A 424 5.20 -2.82 14.06
C TRP A 424 5.87 -4.16 13.74
N ILE A 425 6.53 -4.31 12.60
CA ILE A 425 7.20 -5.56 12.24
C ILE A 425 8.23 -5.98 13.30
N PRO A 426 9.12 -5.10 13.81
CA PRO A 426 10.08 -5.53 14.85
C PRO A 426 9.42 -6.13 16.08
N TYR A 427 8.26 -5.60 16.50
CA TYR A 427 7.50 -6.17 17.61
C TYR A 427 6.87 -7.53 17.26
N CYS A 428 6.37 -7.71 16.03
CA CYS A 428 5.94 -9.02 15.55
C CYS A 428 7.07 -10.05 15.63
N LEU A 429 8.27 -9.67 15.16
CA LEU A 429 9.44 -10.55 15.15
C LEU A 429 9.90 -10.92 16.57
N GLU A 430 9.86 -9.96 17.51
CA GLU A 430 10.15 -10.17 18.94
C GLU A 430 9.18 -11.20 19.54
N LYS A 431 7.91 -11.15 19.17
CA LYS A 431 6.86 -12.07 19.64
C LYS A 431 6.84 -13.41 18.89
N GLY A 432 7.69 -13.60 17.89
CA GLY A 432 7.73 -14.81 17.07
C GLY A 432 6.59 -14.90 16.06
N VAL A 433 5.89 -13.80 15.75
CA VAL A 433 4.85 -13.75 14.73
C VAL A 433 5.51 -13.61 13.36
N MET A 434 5.18 -14.51 12.44
CA MET A 434 5.64 -14.44 11.06
C MET A 434 4.86 -13.38 10.27
N ILE A 435 5.52 -12.79 9.28
CA ILE A 435 4.92 -11.82 8.35
C ILE A 435 4.70 -12.48 7.00
N SER A 436 3.50 -12.37 6.44
CA SER A 436 3.17 -12.77 5.07
C SER A 436 3.11 -11.53 4.19
N ILE A 437 3.98 -11.43 3.20
CA ILE A 437 3.97 -10.33 2.23
C ILE A 437 3.03 -10.74 1.10
N ASN A 438 1.90 -10.06 0.92
CA ASN A 438 0.89 -10.44 -0.07
C ASN A 438 0.45 -9.22 -0.89
N PRO A 439 0.26 -9.35 -2.20
CA PRO A 439 -0.06 -8.23 -3.08
C PRO A 439 -1.55 -7.85 -3.06
N ASP A 440 -2.44 -8.73 -2.59
CA ASP A 440 -3.90 -8.53 -2.69
C ASP A 440 -4.29 -8.25 -4.16
N ALA A 441 -3.73 -9.07 -5.05
CA ALA A 441 -3.76 -8.82 -6.48
C ALA A 441 -5.10 -9.22 -7.09
N HIS A 442 -5.72 -8.28 -7.82
CA HIS A 442 -6.94 -8.48 -8.59
C HIS A 442 -6.69 -8.64 -10.09
N GLN A 443 -5.42 -8.64 -10.51
CA GLN A 443 -4.97 -8.83 -11.89
C GLN A 443 -3.51 -9.30 -11.91
N LEU A 444 -3.07 -9.87 -13.03
CA LEU A 444 -1.70 -10.38 -13.18
C LEU A 444 -0.61 -9.37 -12.80
N LYS A 445 -0.79 -8.11 -13.21
CA LYS A 445 0.18 -7.04 -12.90
C LYS A 445 0.33 -6.78 -11.40
N GLY A 446 -0.71 -7.03 -10.61
CA GLY A 446 -0.69 -6.84 -9.16
C GLY A 446 0.36 -7.72 -8.44
N TYR A 447 0.80 -8.83 -9.04
CA TYR A 447 1.87 -9.65 -8.46
C TYR A 447 3.21 -8.89 -8.34
N HIS A 448 3.45 -7.88 -9.17
CA HIS A 448 4.65 -7.05 -9.07
C HIS A 448 4.64 -6.10 -7.87
N ASP A 449 3.47 -5.89 -7.24
CA ASP A 449 3.35 -5.06 -6.04
C ASP A 449 4.08 -5.69 -4.83
N MET A 450 4.42 -7.00 -4.90
CA MET A 450 5.28 -7.68 -3.93
C MET A 450 6.58 -6.89 -3.65
N ASN A 451 7.12 -6.19 -4.66
CA ASN A 451 8.33 -5.38 -4.51
C ASN A 451 8.13 -4.23 -3.51
N TYR A 452 6.95 -3.61 -3.46
CA TYR A 452 6.65 -2.54 -2.50
C TYR A 452 6.51 -3.09 -1.09
N GLY A 453 5.90 -4.27 -0.94
CA GLY A 453 5.86 -4.99 0.33
C GLY A 453 7.26 -5.33 0.85
N ILE A 454 8.15 -5.84 -0.01
CA ILE A 454 9.54 -6.13 0.34
C ILE A 454 10.26 -4.87 0.80
N ASN A 455 10.13 -3.75 0.07
CA ASN A 455 10.77 -2.49 0.43
C ASN A 455 10.45 -2.06 1.87
N VAL A 456 9.17 -2.12 2.27
CA VAL A 456 8.76 -1.73 3.63
C VAL A 456 9.01 -2.82 4.66
N ALA A 457 9.00 -4.10 4.28
CA ALA A 457 9.41 -5.21 5.15
C ALA A 457 10.87 -5.08 5.60
N ARG A 458 11.76 -4.67 4.68
CA ARG A 458 13.18 -4.40 4.96
C ARG A 458 13.35 -3.28 5.97
N LYS A 459 12.52 -2.22 5.93
CA LYS A 459 12.49 -1.15 6.96
C LYS A 459 12.21 -1.71 8.36
N GLY A 460 11.38 -2.75 8.46
CA GLY A 460 11.03 -3.47 9.69
C GLY A 460 12.00 -4.57 10.09
N LEU A 461 13.18 -4.66 9.46
CA LEU A 461 14.21 -5.69 9.73
C LEU A 461 13.75 -7.13 9.42
N LEU A 462 12.76 -7.32 8.54
CA LEU A 462 12.29 -8.66 8.20
C LEU A 462 13.38 -9.47 7.51
N THR A 463 13.58 -10.71 7.96
CA THR A 463 14.49 -11.69 7.36
C THR A 463 13.71 -12.79 6.64
N LYS A 464 14.42 -13.58 5.84
CA LYS A 464 13.85 -14.75 5.16
C LYS A 464 13.18 -15.74 6.14
N GLU A 465 13.83 -16.01 7.26
CA GLU A 465 13.37 -17.01 8.24
C GLU A 465 12.06 -16.62 8.92
N GLN A 466 11.79 -15.33 8.99
CA GLN A 466 10.61 -14.75 9.64
C GLN A 466 9.52 -14.37 8.63
N CYS A 467 9.79 -14.50 7.33
CA CYS A 467 8.83 -14.28 6.27
C CYS A 467 8.08 -15.58 5.94
N PHE A 468 6.75 -15.54 6.02
CA PHE A 468 5.93 -16.72 5.79
C PHE A 468 5.96 -17.22 4.35
N ASN A 469 5.99 -16.31 3.38
CA ASN A 469 6.09 -16.61 1.94
C ASN A 469 7.48 -17.13 1.52
N SER A 470 8.48 -17.10 2.40
CA SER A 470 9.80 -17.67 2.12
C SER A 470 9.89 -19.17 2.43
N LYS A 471 8.84 -19.74 3.02
CA LYS A 471 8.73 -21.18 3.19
C LYS A 471 8.64 -21.88 1.84
N SER A 472 9.41 -22.94 1.65
CA SER A 472 9.27 -23.83 0.50
C SER A 472 7.87 -24.46 0.43
N LEU A 473 7.49 -24.99 -0.73
CA LEU A 473 6.21 -25.70 -0.89
C LEU A 473 6.03 -26.80 0.18
N ALA A 474 7.06 -27.58 0.44
CA ALA A 474 7.00 -28.65 1.44
C ALA A 474 6.77 -28.13 2.86
N GLU A 475 7.44 -27.04 3.24
CA GLU A 475 7.30 -26.44 4.58
C GLU A 475 5.92 -25.81 4.79
N ILE A 476 5.36 -25.16 3.76
CA ILE A 476 4.04 -24.52 3.88
C ILE A 476 2.91 -25.56 3.88
N GLU A 477 3.03 -26.65 3.12
CA GLU A 477 2.10 -27.78 3.19
C GLU A 477 2.08 -28.40 4.60
N VAL A 478 3.23 -28.62 5.21
CA VAL A 478 3.32 -29.10 6.59
C VAL A 478 2.67 -28.12 7.55
N TYR A 479 2.86 -26.82 7.37
CA TYR A 479 2.25 -25.80 8.21
C TYR A 479 0.73 -25.83 8.14
N PHE A 480 0.14 -25.85 6.94
CA PHE A 480 -1.31 -25.89 6.77
C PHE A 480 -1.92 -27.20 7.29
N ASN A 481 -1.29 -28.34 6.99
CA ASN A 481 -1.75 -29.64 7.49
C ASN A 481 -1.73 -29.78 9.01
N ASN A 482 -0.79 -29.14 9.69
CA ASN A 482 -0.72 -29.16 11.16
C ASN A 482 -1.72 -28.23 11.82
N ARG A 483 -2.13 -27.16 11.13
CA ARG A 483 -3.11 -26.21 11.61
C ARG A 483 -4.54 -26.73 11.50
N ASN A 484 -4.85 -27.49 10.47
CA ASN A 484 -6.17 -28.05 10.18
C ASN A 484 -6.49 -29.35 10.96
N LYS A 485 -5.71 -29.67 11.98
CA LYS A 485 -5.93 -30.79 12.90
C LYS A 485 -6.46 -30.28 14.24
#